data_b58c2b5aac8fdfb9b7363aee14cb5df4
#
_entry.id   b58c2b5aac8fdfb9b7363aee14cb5df4
#
_cell.length_a   1.000
_cell.length_b   1.000
_cell.length_c   1.000
_cell.angle_alpha   90.00
_cell.angle_beta   90.00
_cell.angle_gamma   90.00
#
_symmetry.space_group_name_H-M   'P 1'
#
loop_
_entity.id
_entity.type
_entity.pdbx_description
1 polymer ?
#
loop_
_entity_poly.entity_id
_entity_poly.type
_entity_poly.pdbx_seq_one_letter_code
_entity_poly.pdbx_strand_id
1 'polypeptide(L)' 'MKGSSYKNYDELPLFLNADTVAKLLGVSVSSAYELLHEDGFPALRIGNRLVVPREQLLRWIEGRLGQ' A
#
# COMPACT_ATOMS: atom_id res chain seq x y z
N MET A 1 -5.52 17.89 -0.06
CA MET A 1 -5.00 17.61 -0.64
C MET A 1 -5.31 16.99 -1.52
N LYS A 2 -4.92 16.79 -2.33
CA LYS A 2 -5.25 16.19 -3.18
C LYS A 2 -4.29 15.40 -3.61
N GLY A 3 -3.45 14.82 -3.05
CA GLY A 3 -2.41 13.98 -3.51
C GLY A 3 -2.87 12.65 -4.00
N SER A 4 -4.02 12.23 -3.59
CA SER A 4 -4.52 10.91 -3.96
C SER A 4 -5.64 11.04 -4.97
N SER A 5 -5.74 10.06 -5.87
CA SER A 5 -6.85 10.01 -6.80
C SER A 5 -8.07 9.32 -6.18
N TYR A 6 -7.95 8.82 -4.96
CA TYR A 6 -9.05 8.14 -4.28
C TYR A 6 -9.58 9.00 -3.16
N LYS A 7 -10.90 9.03 -3.02
CA LYS A 7 -11.53 9.85 -2.00
C LYS A 7 -11.64 9.17 -0.66
N ASN A 8 -11.77 7.86 -0.68
CA ASN A 8 -11.85 7.11 0.55
C ASN A 8 -11.46 5.67 0.29
N TYR A 9 -11.35 4.90 1.35
CA TYR A 9 -10.87 3.53 1.24
C TYR A 9 -11.80 2.62 0.48
N ASP A 10 -13.08 2.89 0.53
CA ASP A 10 -14.04 2.02 -0.12
C ASP A 10 -13.90 2.04 -1.63
N GLU A 11 -13.28 3.07 -2.18
CA GLU A 11 -13.08 3.16 -3.61
C GLU A 11 -11.85 2.40 -4.08
N LEU A 12 -11.03 1.91 -3.16
CA LEU A 12 -9.84 1.17 -3.52
C LEU A 12 -10.17 -0.27 -3.86
N PRO A 13 -9.44 -0.87 -4.81
CA PRO A 13 -9.61 -2.30 -5.04
C PRO A 13 -9.15 -3.09 -3.82
N LEU A 14 -9.58 -4.35 -3.75
CA LEU A 14 -9.21 -5.20 -2.63
C LEU A 14 -7.70 -5.44 -2.56
N PHE A 15 -7.03 -5.51 -3.70
CA PHE A 15 -5.60 -5.71 -3.76
C PHE A 15 -4.96 -4.53 -4.47
N LEU A 16 -3.87 -4.06 -3.92
CA LEU A 16 -3.19 -2.86 -4.40
C LEU A 16 -1.82 -3.25 -4.94
N ASN A 17 -1.44 -2.65 -6.07
CA ASN A 17 -0.10 -2.86 -6.60
C ASN A 17 0.82 -1.73 -6.13
N ALA A 18 2.10 -1.82 -6.53
CA ALA A 18 3.08 -0.84 -6.06
C ALA A 18 2.73 0.58 -6.49
N ASP A 19 2.22 0.75 -7.70
CA ASP A 19 1.84 2.08 -8.17
C ASP A 19 0.77 2.70 -7.28
N THR A 20 -0.24 1.92 -6.95
CA THR A 20 -1.33 2.41 -6.11
C THR A 20 -0.84 2.70 -4.70
N VAL A 21 0.00 1.80 -4.16
CA VAL A 21 0.56 2.02 -2.83
C VAL A 21 1.37 3.31 -2.81
N ALA A 22 2.16 3.53 -3.86
CA ALA A 22 2.96 4.75 -3.94
C ALA A 22 2.09 5.99 -3.91
N LYS A 23 1.00 5.98 -4.66
CA LYS A 23 0.08 7.12 -4.69
C LYS A 23 -0.57 7.35 -3.34
N LEU A 24 -0.98 6.28 -2.69
CA LEU A 24 -1.63 6.41 -1.39
C LEU A 24 -0.70 6.94 -0.32
N LEU A 25 0.55 6.51 -0.36
CA LEU A 25 1.52 6.92 0.66
C LEU A 25 2.24 8.20 0.29
N GLY A 26 2.09 8.66 -0.95
CA GLY A 26 2.75 9.89 -1.37
C GLY A 26 4.23 9.72 -1.58
N VAL A 27 4.67 8.52 -2.01
CA VAL A 27 6.08 8.25 -2.23
C VAL A 27 6.29 7.82 -3.67
N SER A 28 7.55 7.72 -4.07
CA SER A 28 7.87 7.26 -5.42
C SER A 28 7.55 5.78 -5.56
N VAL A 29 7.40 5.32 -6.80
CA VAL A 29 7.16 3.90 -7.05
C VAL A 29 8.34 3.07 -6.58
N SER A 30 9.56 3.58 -6.74
CA SER A 30 10.74 2.88 -6.25
C SER A 30 10.67 2.65 -4.75
N SER A 31 10.28 3.69 -4.02
CA SER A 31 10.15 3.57 -2.57
C SER A 31 9.07 2.57 -2.19
N ALA A 32 7.97 2.57 -2.94
CA ALA A 32 6.90 1.62 -2.67
C ALA A 32 7.37 0.19 -2.90
N TYR A 33 8.14 -0.04 -3.96
CA TYR A 33 8.69 -1.37 -4.22
C TYR A 33 9.59 -1.83 -3.09
N GLU A 34 10.43 -0.94 -2.58
CA GLU A 34 11.28 -1.29 -1.46
C GLU A 34 10.46 -1.66 -0.25
N LEU A 35 9.40 -0.89 -0.01
CA LEU A 35 8.53 -1.16 1.13
C LEU A 35 7.86 -2.53 1.01
N LEU A 36 7.44 -2.88 -0.20
CA LEU A 36 6.79 -4.16 -0.43
C LEU A 36 7.69 -5.34 -0.14
N HIS A 37 9.01 -5.13 -0.17
CA HIS A 37 9.97 -6.20 0.11
C HIS A 37 10.44 -6.22 1.56
N GLU A 38 9.97 -5.30 2.38
CA GLU A 38 10.39 -5.28 3.78
C GLU A 38 9.70 -6.35 4.58
N ASP A 39 10.43 -6.91 5.53
CA ASP A 39 9.83 -7.84 6.47
C ASP A 39 8.77 -7.12 7.28
N GLY A 40 7.68 -7.79 7.51
CA GLY A 40 6.62 -7.19 8.31
C GLY A 40 5.64 -6.36 7.53
N PHE A 41 5.95 -6.02 6.30
CA PHE A 41 4.98 -5.32 5.48
C PHE A 41 4.02 -6.35 4.88
N PRO A 42 2.71 -6.07 4.86
CA PRO A 42 1.71 -7.05 4.45
C PRO A 42 1.61 -7.21 2.93
N ALA A 43 2.68 -7.59 2.29
CA ALA A 43 2.69 -7.82 0.86
C ALA A 43 2.47 -9.30 0.58
N LEU A 44 1.77 -9.59 -0.49
CA LEU A 44 1.43 -10.93 -0.90
C LEU A 44 1.98 -11.16 -2.30
N ARG A 45 2.69 -12.28 -2.48
CA ARG A 45 3.22 -12.59 -3.80
C ARG A 45 2.25 -13.50 -4.53
N ILE A 46 1.83 -13.09 -5.71
CA ILE A 46 0.98 -13.89 -6.58
C ILE A 46 1.67 -13.97 -7.92
N GLY A 47 2.22 -15.16 -8.22
CA GLY A 47 3.02 -15.31 -9.41
C GLY A 47 4.25 -14.41 -9.32
N ASN A 48 4.40 -13.52 -10.32
CA ASN A 48 5.52 -12.59 -10.34
C ASN A 48 5.15 -11.22 -9.80
N ARG A 49 3.96 -11.09 -9.22
CA ARG A 49 3.47 -9.80 -8.78
C ARG A 49 3.40 -9.74 -7.28
N LEU A 50 3.68 -8.56 -6.75
CA LEU A 50 3.48 -8.28 -5.33
C LEU A 50 2.27 -7.37 -5.21
N VAL A 51 1.34 -7.76 -4.35
CA VAL A 51 0.15 -6.96 -4.10
C VAL A 51 -0.05 -6.84 -2.61
N VAL A 52 -0.83 -5.86 -2.19
CA VAL A 52 -1.09 -5.62 -0.78
C VAL A 52 -2.60 -5.62 -0.58
N PRO A 53 -3.11 -6.51 0.28
CA PRO A 53 -4.54 -6.46 0.60
C PRO A 53 -4.86 -5.10 1.25
N ARG A 54 -5.93 -4.49 0.78
CA ARG A 54 -6.30 -3.15 1.22
C ARG A 54 -6.41 -3.06 2.74
N GLU A 55 -7.10 -4.00 3.34
CA GLU A 55 -7.31 -3.94 4.78
C GLU A 55 -6.03 -4.12 5.56
N GLN A 56 -5.13 -4.96 5.05
CA GLN A 56 -3.86 -5.17 5.72
C GLN A 56 -3.00 -3.92 5.66
N LEU A 57 -3.05 -3.19 4.54
CA LEU A 57 -2.31 -1.95 4.44
C LEU A 57 -2.82 -0.94 5.48
N LEU A 58 -4.14 -0.87 5.65
CA LEU A 58 -4.70 0.04 6.62
C LEU A 58 -4.24 -0.29 8.03
N ARG A 59 -4.22 -1.58 8.37
CA ARG A 59 -3.77 -1.99 9.69
C ARG A 59 -2.30 -1.67 9.90
N TRP A 60 -1.50 -1.85 8.86
CA TRP A 60 -0.09 -1.54 8.93
C TRP A 60 0.12 -0.05 9.23
N ILE A 61 -0.64 0.79 8.52
CA ILE A 61 -0.55 2.24 8.73
C ILE A 61 -0.97 2.59 10.16
N GLU A 62 -2.06 2.01 10.63
CA GLU A 62 -2.53 2.29 11.98
C GLU A 62 -1.51 1.88 13.02
N GLY A 63 -0.84 0.77 12.80
CA GLY A 63 0.19 0.32 13.70
C GLY A 63 1.35 1.30 13.78
N ARG A 64 1.70 1.88 12.63
CA ARG A 64 2.78 2.86 12.60
C ARG A 64 2.38 4.14 13.31
N LEU A 65 1.15 4.58 13.11
CA LEU A 65 0.68 5.80 13.76
C LEU A 65 0.52 5.63 15.25
N GLY A 66 0.30 4.41 15.70
CA GLY A 66 0.11 4.15 17.12
C GLY A 66 1.38 4.09 17.93
N GLN A 67 2.51 4.24 17.27
CA GLN A 67 3.81 4.14 17.98
C GLN A 67 4.30 5.47 18.54
#